data_7e81f165aff2a518907e3f1e2c93d3d5
#
_entry.id   7e81f165aff2a518907e3f1e2c93d3d5
#
_cell.length_a   1.000
_cell.length_b   1.000
_cell.length_c   1.000
_cell.angle_alpha   90.00
_cell.angle_beta   90.00
_cell.angle_gamma   90.00
#
_symmetry.space_group_name_H-M   'P 1'
#
loop_
_entity.id
_entity.type
_entity.pdbx_description
1 polymer ?
#
loop_
_entity_poly.entity_id
_entity_poly.type
_entity_poly.pdbx_seq_one_letter_code
_entity_poly.pdbx_strand_id
1 'polypeptide(L)'
;TDNFLQKVLEDGDWELLQRTDGSISKRIKARELWEQIGQAAWACADPGLQFDTTINDWHTCPESGRINASNPCSEYMFLDDTACNLASLNLMSFLIENKGGEAAFDVEAFEHAVRLWTITLEVSVLMAQFPSERIAQLSYKFRTLGLGFANIGGYLMAAGIPYDSEAGRTICASVSALMTGVSYATSAEMAAEMGAFPGYHDNA
;
A
#
# COMPACT_ATOMS: atom_id res chain seq x y z
N THR A 1 15.23 -7.32 9.08
CA THR A 1 14.86 -6.30 10.09
C THR A 1 14.88 -6.88 11.51
N ASP A 2 14.33 -8.09 11.73
CA ASP A 2 14.21 -8.70 13.07
C ASP A 2 15.56 -8.83 13.77
N ASN A 3 16.57 -9.38 13.09
CA ASN A 3 17.91 -9.52 13.64
C ASN A 3 18.50 -8.18 14.08
N PHE A 4 18.27 -7.11 13.31
CA PHE A 4 18.72 -5.77 13.69
C PHE A 4 17.99 -5.27 14.93
N LEU A 5 16.67 -5.38 14.97
CA LEU A 5 15.86 -4.94 16.12
C LEU A 5 16.19 -5.74 17.38
N GLN A 6 16.47 -7.04 17.23
CA GLN A 6 16.95 -7.84 18.36
C GLN A 6 18.29 -7.34 18.89
N LYS A 7 19.25 -6.97 18.00
CA LYS A 7 20.51 -6.36 18.41
C LYS A 7 20.34 -4.99 19.08
N VAL A 8 19.34 -4.21 18.65
CA VAL A 8 18.98 -2.94 19.32
C VAL A 8 18.52 -3.20 20.77
N LEU A 9 17.66 -4.19 20.98
CA LEU A 9 17.16 -4.56 22.31
C LEU A 9 18.26 -5.09 23.23
N GLU A 10 19.20 -5.89 22.69
CA GLU A 10 20.32 -6.49 23.41
C GLU A 10 21.49 -5.54 23.62
N ASP A 11 21.45 -4.33 23.08
CA ASP A 11 22.60 -3.40 23.00
C ASP A 11 23.86 -4.03 22.35
N GLY A 12 23.58 -4.90 21.37
CA GLY A 12 24.58 -5.67 20.65
C GLY A 12 25.27 -4.91 19.53
N ASP A 13 26.28 -5.54 18.95
CA ASP A 13 26.97 -5.01 17.76
C ASP A 13 26.23 -5.40 16.49
N TRP A 14 26.21 -4.46 15.54
CA TRP A 14 25.67 -4.66 14.19
C TRP A 14 26.80 -4.57 13.16
N GLU A 15 26.87 -5.57 12.28
CA GLU A 15 27.90 -5.69 11.26
C GLU A 15 27.40 -5.15 9.93
N LEU A 16 28.13 -4.21 9.36
CA LEU A 16 27.93 -3.75 7.98
C LEU A 16 28.81 -4.62 7.07
N LEU A 17 28.18 -5.30 6.13
CA LEU A 17 28.85 -6.26 5.25
C LEU A 17 29.15 -5.64 3.87
N GLN A 18 30.29 -6.00 3.31
CA GLN A 18 30.60 -5.73 1.91
C GLN A 18 29.64 -6.51 1.00
N ARG A 19 29.12 -5.87 -0.02
CA ARG A 19 28.21 -6.54 -0.98
C ARG A 19 28.93 -7.50 -1.92
N THR A 20 30.21 -7.30 -2.13
CA THR A 20 31.01 -8.08 -3.09
C THR A 20 31.38 -9.46 -2.58
N ASP A 21 31.70 -9.61 -1.31
CA ASP A 21 32.26 -10.85 -0.74
C ASP A 21 31.66 -11.22 0.63
N GLY A 22 30.75 -10.39 1.17
CA GLY A 22 30.13 -10.61 2.48
C GLY A 22 31.06 -10.36 3.67
N SER A 23 32.27 -9.87 3.47
CA SER A 23 33.21 -9.55 4.57
C SER A 23 32.69 -8.37 5.40
N ILE A 24 33.09 -8.34 6.67
CA ILE A 24 32.68 -7.26 7.59
C ILE A 24 33.47 -6.00 7.22
N SER A 25 32.73 -4.97 6.81
CA SER A 25 33.25 -3.64 6.53
C SER A 25 33.43 -2.81 7.81
N LYS A 26 32.43 -2.87 8.69
CA LYS A 26 32.42 -2.10 9.93
C LYS A 26 31.54 -2.77 10.98
N ARG A 27 31.86 -2.63 12.24
CA ARG A 27 30.98 -2.93 13.38
C ARG A 27 30.57 -1.65 14.08
N ILE A 28 29.31 -1.52 14.40
CA ILE A 28 28.71 -0.38 15.10
C ILE A 28 27.75 -0.90 16.16
N LYS A 29 27.46 -0.11 17.18
CA LYS A 29 26.38 -0.43 18.11
C LYS A 29 25.02 -0.32 17.41
N ALA A 30 24.21 -1.37 17.49
CA ALA A 30 22.88 -1.37 16.87
C ALA A 30 21.98 -0.25 17.43
N ARG A 31 22.06 0.01 18.73
CA ARG A 31 21.31 1.09 19.39
C ARG A 31 21.73 2.48 18.91
N GLU A 32 23.02 2.73 18.74
CA GLU A 32 23.52 4.00 18.19
C GLU A 32 22.99 4.23 16.75
N LEU A 33 22.98 3.18 15.91
CA LEU A 33 22.41 3.28 14.57
C LEU A 33 20.89 3.54 14.62
N TRP A 34 20.17 2.89 15.54
CA TRP A 34 18.74 3.12 15.74
C TRP A 34 18.43 4.56 16.14
N GLU A 35 19.19 5.13 17.06
CA GLU A 35 19.07 6.52 17.47
C GLU A 35 19.36 7.49 16.32
N GLN A 36 20.39 7.20 15.50
CA GLN A 36 20.69 8.00 14.29
C GLN A 36 19.55 7.95 13.28
N ILE A 37 18.94 6.78 13.06
CA ILE A 37 17.76 6.63 12.20
C ILE A 37 16.59 7.48 12.75
N GLY A 38 16.32 7.38 14.05
CA GLY A 38 15.26 8.16 14.68
C GLY A 38 15.48 9.67 14.58
N GLN A 39 16.71 10.13 14.81
CA GLN A 39 17.09 11.53 14.70
C GLN A 39 16.98 12.05 13.27
N ALA A 40 17.41 11.27 12.28
CA ALA A 40 17.31 11.63 10.88
C ALA A 40 15.84 11.70 10.43
N ALA A 41 15.02 10.71 10.80
CA ALA A 41 13.59 10.69 10.50
C ALA A 41 12.85 11.89 11.11
N TRP A 42 13.21 12.29 12.34
CA TRP A 42 12.66 13.48 12.96
C TRP A 42 13.10 14.78 12.24
N ALA A 43 14.34 14.86 11.79
CA ALA A 43 14.90 16.06 11.18
C ALA A 43 14.42 16.28 9.73
N CYS A 44 14.24 15.21 8.93
CA CYS A 44 13.96 15.33 7.50
C CYS A 44 12.98 14.27 6.94
N ALA A 45 12.29 13.54 7.80
CA ALA A 45 11.36 12.45 7.47
C ALA A 45 11.99 11.23 6.77
N ASP A 46 13.31 11.15 6.67
CA ASP A 46 14.06 10.02 6.12
C ASP A 46 15.13 9.52 7.13
N PRO A 47 15.46 8.23 7.10
CA PRO A 47 14.94 7.16 6.25
C PRO A 47 13.58 6.61 6.72
N GLY A 48 12.84 5.96 5.81
CA GLY A 48 11.72 5.09 6.18
C GLY A 48 12.21 3.76 6.72
N LEU A 49 11.34 3.05 7.43
CA LEU A 49 11.59 1.71 7.97
C LEU A 49 10.69 0.69 7.28
N GLN A 50 11.27 -0.47 6.96
CA GLN A 50 10.57 -1.60 6.40
C GLN A 50 10.70 -2.81 7.34
N PHE A 51 9.57 -3.41 7.69
CA PHE A 51 9.51 -4.57 8.57
C PHE A 51 9.42 -5.84 7.73
N ASP A 52 10.56 -6.28 7.24
CA ASP A 52 10.73 -7.33 6.23
C ASP A 52 9.95 -8.63 6.53
N THR A 53 10.04 -9.15 7.76
CA THR A 53 9.33 -10.36 8.15
C THR A 53 7.82 -10.16 8.10
N THR A 54 7.31 -9.11 8.74
CA THR A 54 5.87 -8.79 8.75
C THR A 54 5.34 -8.57 7.34
N ILE A 55 6.09 -7.84 6.49
CA ILE A 55 5.70 -7.60 5.09
C ILE A 55 5.55 -8.92 4.34
N ASN A 56 6.52 -9.84 4.50
CA ASN A 56 6.49 -11.12 3.80
C ASN A 56 5.49 -12.12 4.40
N ASP A 57 5.15 -12.02 5.69
CA ASP A 57 4.07 -12.80 6.31
C ASP A 57 2.69 -12.44 5.74
N TRP A 58 2.52 -11.20 5.27
CA TRP A 58 1.29 -10.72 4.64
C TRP A 58 1.34 -10.79 3.10
N HIS A 59 2.40 -11.34 2.53
CA HIS A 59 2.57 -11.42 1.09
C HIS A 59 1.51 -12.33 0.46
N THR A 60 0.81 -11.82 -0.54
CA THR A 60 -0.30 -12.54 -1.20
C THR A 60 0.15 -13.46 -2.35
N CYS A 61 1.41 -13.36 -2.78
CA CYS A 61 1.98 -14.19 -3.85
C CYS A 61 3.35 -14.78 -3.45
N PRO A 62 3.46 -15.51 -2.30
CA PRO A 62 4.73 -15.97 -1.76
C PRO A 62 5.46 -16.98 -2.64
N GLU A 63 4.73 -17.82 -3.39
CA GLU A 63 5.31 -18.80 -4.30
C GLU A 63 5.98 -18.16 -5.53
N SER A 64 5.69 -16.90 -5.80
CA SER A 64 6.27 -16.17 -6.94
C SER A 64 7.55 -15.43 -6.61
N GLY A 65 7.91 -15.32 -5.33
CA GLY A 65 9.12 -14.67 -4.86
C GLY A 65 8.93 -13.94 -3.55
N ARG A 66 9.98 -13.25 -3.11
CA ARG A 66 10.00 -12.48 -1.87
C ARG A 66 9.83 -10.99 -2.16
N ILE A 67 9.15 -10.27 -1.28
CA ILE A 67 9.12 -8.81 -1.30
C ILE A 67 10.44 -8.30 -0.72
N ASN A 68 11.23 -7.56 -1.53
CA ASN A 68 12.54 -7.04 -1.15
C ASN A 68 12.53 -5.54 -0.84
N ALA A 69 11.57 -4.81 -1.40
CA ALA A 69 11.48 -3.36 -1.28
C ALA A 69 10.03 -2.88 -1.51
N SER A 70 9.81 -1.61 -1.29
CA SER A 70 8.57 -0.91 -1.61
C SER A 70 8.81 0.25 -2.56
N ASN A 71 7.73 0.88 -3.04
CA ASN A 71 7.82 2.23 -3.59
C ASN A 71 8.14 3.27 -2.49
N PRO A 72 8.50 4.51 -2.83
CA PRO A 72 8.96 5.51 -1.86
C PRO A 72 7.97 5.78 -0.73
N CYS A 73 6.67 5.82 -1.00
CA CYS A 73 5.64 6.10 0.00
C CYS A 73 5.19 4.85 0.78
N SER A 74 5.73 3.67 0.45
CA SER A 74 5.49 2.39 1.15
C SER A 74 4.06 1.83 1.07
N GLU A 75 3.23 2.32 0.16
CA GLU A 75 1.90 1.76 -0.08
C GLU A 75 1.91 0.52 -0.98
N TYR A 76 2.99 0.30 -1.74
CA TYR A 76 3.12 -0.83 -2.65
C TYR A 76 4.21 -1.81 -2.17
N MET A 77 3.79 -2.85 -1.47
CA MET A 77 4.61 -3.94 -0.96
C MET A 77 4.39 -5.18 -1.82
N PHE A 78 5.17 -5.32 -2.88
CA PHE A 78 5.01 -6.45 -3.80
C PHE A 78 6.35 -6.86 -4.45
N LEU A 79 6.29 -7.74 -5.44
CA LEU A 79 7.44 -8.32 -6.12
C LEU A 79 8.21 -7.28 -6.94
N ASP A 80 9.52 -7.49 -7.05
CA ASP A 80 10.40 -6.68 -7.90
C ASP A 80 9.94 -6.72 -9.36
N ASP A 81 10.27 -5.69 -10.12
CA ASP A 81 9.94 -5.54 -11.54
C ASP A 81 8.42 -5.60 -11.84
N THR A 82 7.60 -5.23 -10.89
CA THR A 82 6.15 -5.03 -11.09
C THR A 82 5.80 -3.56 -11.00
N ALA A 83 4.65 -3.17 -11.56
CA ALA A 83 4.13 -1.82 -11.48
C ALA A 83 2.73 -1.82 -10.88
N CYS A 84 2.39 -0.73 -10.21
CA CYS A 84 1.07 -0.48 -9.67
C CYS A 84 0.40 0.66 -10.45
N ASN A 85 -0.72 0.38 -11.10
CA ASN A 85 -1.57 1.42 -11.70
C ASN A 85 -2.34 2.11 -10.58
N LEU A 86 -2.38 3.44 -10.59
CA LEU A 86 -2.90 4.23 -9.49
C LEU A 86 -4.11 5.07 -9.89
N ALA A 87 -5.11 5.10 -9.01
CA ALA A 87 -6.20 6.06 -9.01
C ALA A 87 -6.58 6.44 -7.57
N SER A 88 -7.12 7.64 -7.40
CA SER A 88 -7.62 8.10 -6.10
C SER A 88 -8.97 8.79 -6.26
N LEU A 89 -9.94 8.41 -5.43
CA LEU A 89 -11.25 9.03 -5.39
C LEU A 89 -11.23 10.23 -4.44
N ASN A 90 -11.73 11.36 -4.89
CA ASN A 90 -11.88 12.54 -4.05
C ASN A 90 -13.15 12.42 -3.18
N LEU A 91 -12.99 12.22 -1.88
CA LEU A 91 -14.10 12.01 -0.96
C LEU A 91 -15.07 13.20 -0.89
N MET A 92 -14.62 14.42 -1.20
CA MET A 92 -15.50 15.59 -1.28
C MET A 92 -16.59 15.46 -2.35
N SER A 93 -16.36 14.65 -3.39
CA SER A 93 -17.36 14.40 -4.45
C SER A 93 -18.55 13.54 -3.97
N PHE A 94 -18.43 12.92 -2.81
CA PHE A 94 -19.45 12.07 -2.19
C PHE A 94 -20.05 12.71 -0.93
N LEU A 95 -19.72 13.97 -0.65
CA LEU A 95 -20.37 14.74 0.40
C LEU A 95 -21.72 15.22 -0.10
N ILE A 96 -22.78 14.82 0.58
CA ILE A 96 -24.15 15.23 0.32
C ILE A 96 -24.78 15.82 1.58
N GLU A 97 -25.91 16.48 1.44
CA GLU A 97 -26.76 16.86 2.56
C GLU A 97 -27.92 15.87 2.68
N ASN A 98 -28.16 15.35 3.87
CA ASN A 98 -29.34 14.56 4.15
C ASN A 98 -30.60 15.44 4.19
N LYS A 99 -31.79 14.82 4.33
CA LYS A 99 -33.06 15.55 4.39
C LYS A 99 -33.19 16.53 5.57
N GLY A 100 -32.29 16.46 6.54
CA GLY A 100 -32.20 17.37 7.69
C GLY A 100 -31.19 18.50 7.53
N GLY A 101 -30.49 18.58 6.38
CA GLY A 101 -29.43 19.56 6.13
C GLY A 101 -28.09 19.20 6.79
N GLU A 102 -27.93 17.96 7.26
CA GLU A 102 -26.70 17.48 7.85
C GLU A 102 -25.80 16.81 6.79
N ALA A 103 -24.50 16.96 6.95
CA ALA A 103 -23.52 16.30 6.09
C ALA A 103 -23.68 14.78 6.16
N ALA A 104 -23.71 14.14 5.00
CA ALA A 104 -23.77 12.68 4.86
C ALA A 104 -22.85 12.22 3.74
N PHE A 105 -22.55 10.93 3.72
CA PHE A 105 -21.73 10.30 2.69
C PHE A 105 -22.61 9.54 1.70
N ASP A 106 -22.45 9.81 0.41
CA ASP A 106 -23.15 9.09 -0.65
C ASP A 106 -22.47 7.73 -0.89
N VAL A 107 -22.92 6.74 -0.13
CA VAL A 107 -22.38 5.37 -0.17
C VAL A 107 -22.60 4.74 -1.55
N GLU A 108 -23.79 4.91 -2.14
CA GLU A 108 -24.14 4.28 -3.42
C GLU A 108 -23.28 4.83 -4.57
N ALA A 109 -23.14 6.15 -4.65
CA ALA A 109 -22.26 6.77 -5.64
C ALA A 109 -20.79 6.37 -5.43
N PHE A 110 -20.34 6.24 -4.18
CA PHE A 110 -18.99 5.82 -3.87
C PHE A 110 -18.73 4.36 -4.28
N GLU A 111 -19.61 3.43 -3.95
CA GLU A 111 -19.53 2.02 -4.39
C GLU A 111 -19.46 1.92 -5.92
N HIS A 112 -20.33 2.65 -6.62
CA HIS A 112 -20.30 2.70 -8.07
C HIS A 112 -18.99 3.23 -8.63
N ALA A 113 -18.45 4.30 -8.05
CA ALA A 113 -17.16 4.87 -8.46
C ALA A 113 -15.99 3.90 -8.20
N VAL A 114 -15.98 3.23 -7.05
CA VAL A 114 -14.97 2.20 -6.73
C VAL A 114 -15.00 1.07 -7.75
N ARG A 115 -16.19 0.57 -8.08
CA ARG A 115 -16.36 -0.46 -9.10
C ARG A 115 -15.83 -0.01 -10.46
N LEU A 116 -16.22 1.17 -10.93
CA LEU A 116 -15.78 1.71 -12.22
C LEU A 116 -14.27 1.89 -12.27
N TRP A 117 -13.67 2.43 -11.22
CA TRP A 117 -12.22 2.64 -11.18
C TRP A 117 -11.42 1.34 -11.06
N THR A 118 -11.94 0.33 -10.37
CA THR A 118 -11.32 -0.99 -10.34
C THR A 118 -11.27 -1.58 -11.76
N ILE A 119 -12.37 -1.53 -12.52
CA ILE A 119 -12.41 -1.98 -13.92
C ILE A 119 -11.48 -1.13 -14.80
N THR A 120 -11.48 0.19 -14.62
CA THR A 120 -10.64 1.11 -15.41
C THR A 120 -9.15 0.83 -15.18
N LEU A 121 -8.74 0.61 -13.94
CA LEU A 121 -7.36 0.25 -13.60
C LEU A 121 -6.97 -1.08 -14.24
N GLU A 122 -7.84 -2.09 -14.22
CA GLU A 122 -7.62 -3.38 -14.85
C GLU A 122 -7.41 -3.25 -16.37
N VAL A 123 -8.28 -2.50 -17.04
CA VAL A 123 -8.14 -2.21 -18.48
C VAL A 123 -6.82 -1.47 -18.77
N SER A 124 -6.42 -0.54 -17.91
CA SER A 124 -5.21 0.25 -18.10
C SER A 124 -3.92 -0.58 -18.01
N VAL A 125 -3.90 -1.71 -17.33
CA VAL A 125 -2.74 -2.64 -17.32
C VAL A 125 -2.42 -3.11 -18.75
N LEU A 126 -3.43 -3.41 -19.56
CA LEU A 126 -3.24 -3.85 -20.94
C LEU A 126 -2.81 -2.72 -21.88
N MET A 127 -3.13 -1.47 -21.54
CA MET A 127 -2.86 -0.30 -22.36
C MET A 127 -1.55 0.41 -21.98
N ALA A 128 -0.98 0.07 -20.83
CA ALA A 128 0.19 0.72 -20.28
C ALA A 128 1.45 0.38 -21.10
N GLN A 129 2.35 1.37 -21.18
CA GLN A 129 3.71 1.18 -21.68
C GLN A 129 4.68 1.16 -20.50
N PHE A 130 5.56 0.17 -20.47
CA PHE A 130 6.51 -0.03 -19.37
C PHE A 130 7.94 0.22 -19.84
N PRO A 131 8.86 0.62 -18.94
CA PRO A 131 10.23 0.99 -19.32
C PRO A 131 11.08 -0.22 -19.75
N SER A 132 10.68 -1.46 -19.41
CA SER A 132 11.36 -2.67 -19.85
C SER A 132 10.36 -3.81 -20.11
N GLU A 133 10.78 -4.77 -20.94
CA GLU A 133 9.98 -5.96 -21.25
C GLU A 133 9.67 -6.78 -19.99
N ARG A 134 10.63 -6.93 -19.09
CA ARG A 134 10.45 -7.67 -17.84
C ARG A 134 9.36 -7.04 -16.97
N ILE A 135 9.36 -5.71 -16.81
CA ILE A 135 8.32 -5.01 -16.05
C ILE A 135 6.96 -5.18 -16.72
N ALA A 136 6.89 -5.11 -18.06
CA ALA A 136 5.66 -5.34 -18.80
C ALA A 136 5.10 -6.76 -18.55
N GLN A 137 5.95 -7.78 -18.65
CA GLN A 137 5.55 -9.18 -18.44
C GLN A 137 5.05 -9.44 -17.01
N LEU A 138 5.78 -8.95 -15.99
CA LEU A 138 5.40 -9.16 -14.59
C LEU A 138 4.19 -8.33 -14.21
N SER A 139 4.07 -7.10 -14.69
CA SER A 139 2.88 -6.28 -14.48
C SER A 139 1.63 -6.92 -15.08
N TYR A 140 1.75 -7.54 -16.26
CA TYR A 140 0.67 -8.32 -16.86
C TYR A 140 0.38 -9.60 -16.07
N LYS A 141 1.43 -10.31 -15.62
CA LYS A 141 1.28 -11.57 -14.87
C LYS A 141 0.50 -11.39 -13.56
N PHE A 142 0.77 -10.30 -12.84
CA PHE A 142 0.20 -10.06 -11.51
C PHE A 142 -0.93 -9.03 -11.47
N ARG A 143 -0.99 -8.13 -12.45
CA ARG A 143 -2.09 -7.17 -12.65
C ARG A 143 -2.44 -6.36 -11.40
N THR A 144 -1.43 -5.85 -10.70
CA THR A 144 -1.60 -5.11 -9.45
C THR A 144 -2.24 -3.76 -9.68
N LEU A 145 -3.29 -3.46 -8.89
CA LEU A 145 -4.09 -2.24 -8.97
C LEU A 145 -3.97 -1.46 -7.67
N GLY A 146 -3.75 -0.14 -7.77
CA GLY A 146 -3.66 0.77 -6.63
C GLY A 146 -4.83 1.75 -6.62
N LEU A 147 -5.90 1.45 -5.89
CA LEU A 147 -7.03 2.33 -5.71
C LEU A 147 -7.04 2.90 -4.29
N GLY A 148 -7.06 4.22 -4.18
CA GLY A 148 -7.09 4.93 -2.92
C GLY A 148 -8.11 6.07 -2.90
N PHE A 149 -8.05 6.89 -1.88
CA PHE A 149 -8.84 8.10 -1.78
C PHE A 149 -8.03 9.29 -1.28
N ALA A 150 -8.53 10.48 -1.54
CA ALA A 150 -7.98 11.75 -1.09
C ALA A 150 -9.07 12.58 -0.40
N ASN A 151 -8.64 13.62 0.33
CA ASN A 151 -9.54 14.60 0.94
C ASN A 151 -10.36 14.10 2.13
N ILE A 152 -9.90 13.07 2.86
CA ILE A 152 -10.57 12.70 4.12
C ILE A 152 -10.58 13.88 5.11
N GLY A 153 -9.47 14.63 5.21
CA GLY A 153 -9.41 15.83 6.06
C GLY A 153 -10.39 16.91 5.62
N GLY A 154 -10.49 17.18 4.32
CA GLY A 154 -11.46 18.13 3.76
C GLY A 154 -12.91 17.71 4.02
N TYR A 155 -13.21 16.43 3.84
CA TYR A 155 -14.53 15.87 4.15
C TYR A 155 -14.91 16.07 5.62
N LEU A 156 -14.01 15.68 6.54
CA LEU A 156 -14.25 15.83 7.98
C LEU A 156 -14.43 17.30 8.38
N MET A 157 -13.63 18.22 7.84
CA MET A 157 -13.78 19.65 8.09
C MET A 157 -15.12 20.18 7.59
N ALA A 158 -15.55 19.81 6.39
CA ALA A 158 -16.84 20.21 5.82
C ALA A 158 -18.02 19.62 6.61
N ALA A 159 -17.87 18.41 7.16
CA ALA A 159 -18.86 17.78 8.03
C ALA A 159 -18.81 18.28 9.49
N GLY A 160 -17.90 19.17 9.85
CA GLY A 160 -17.74 19.67 11.22
C GLY A 160 -17.20 18.64 12.22
N ILE A 161 -16.46 17.61 11.74
CA ILE A 161 -15.92 16.54 12.54
C ILE A 161 -14.42 16.77 12.78
N PRO A 162 -13.95 16.81 14.04
CA PRO A 162 -12.53 16.96 14.32
C PRO A 162 -11.72 15.79 13.73
N TYR A 163 -10.58 16.12 13.08
CA TYR A 163 -9.72 15.12 12.46
C TYR A 163 -9.24 14.06 13.46
N ASP A 164 -8.75 14.49 14.62
CA ASP A 164 -8.36 13.62 15.72
C ASP A 164 -9.55 13.34 16.66
N SER A 165 -10.54 12.62 16.14
CA SER A 165 -11.70 12.18 16.90
C SER A 165 -12.00 10.71 16.61
N GLU A 166 -12.72 10.05 17.51
CA GLU A 166 -13.19 8.68 17.28
C GLU A 166 -14.12 8.60 16.06
N ALA A 167 -15.00 9.58 15.89
CA ALA A 167 -15.88 9.69 14.73
C ALA A 167 -15.08 9.82 13.42
N GLY A 168 -14.05 10.68 13.38
CA GLY A 168 -13.19 10.82 12.21
C GLY A 168 -12.44 9.54 11.85
N ARG A 169 -11.88 8.85 12.84
CA ARG A 169 -11.22 7.55 12.66
C ARG A 169 -12.20 6.47 12.17
N THR A 170 -13.41 6.44 12.72
CA THR A 170 -14.47 5.49 12.32
C THR A 170 -14.89 5.73 10.87
N ILE A 171 -15.07 6.98 10.45
CA ILE A 171 -15.39 7.31 9.06
C ILE A 171 -14.27 6.85 8.12
N CYS A 172 -13.02 7.16 8.45
CA CYS A 172 -11.88 6.74 7.65
C CYS A 172 -11.80 5.21 7.52
N ALA A 173 -11.97 4.49 8.63
CA ALA A 173 -12.00 3.03 8.63
C ALA A 173 -13.16 2.46 7.81
N SER A 174 -14.35 3.06 7.90
CA SER A 174 -15.54 2.62 7.16
C SER A 174 -15.37 2.84 5.66
N VAL A 175 -14.87 4.00 5.23
CA VAL A 175 -14.58 4.29 3.81
C VAL A 175 -13.52 3.32 3.27
N SER A 176 -12.47 3.04 4.04
CA SER A 176 -11.41 2.09 3.66
C SER A 176 -11.97 0.66 3.51
N ALA A 177 -12.78 0.22 4.47
CA ALA A 177 -13.40 -1.10 4.44
C ALA A 177 -14.36 -1.26 3.25
N LEU A 178 -15.17 -0.23 2.98
CA LEU A 178 -16.09 -0.22 1.85
C LEU A 178 -15.33 -0.26 0.51
N MET A 179 -14.33 0.60 0.34
CA MET A 179 -13.49 0.60 -0.87
C MET A 179 -12.83 -0.75 -1.10
N THR A 180 -12.23 -1.33 -0.08
CA THR A 180 -11.56 -2.63 -0.16
C THR A 180 -12.56 -3.73 -0.52
N GLY A 181 -13.70 -3.79 0.17
CA GLY A 181 -14.73 -4.80 -0.08
C GLY A 181 -15.29 -4.75 -1.49
N VAL A 182 -15.64 -3.56 -1.99
CA VAL A 182 -16.16 -3.38 -3.35
C VAL A 182 -15.09 -3.68 -4.40
N SER A 183 -13.84 -3.26 -4.19
CA SER A 183 -12.74 -3.55 -5.11
C SER A 183 -12.48 -5.06 -5.25
N TYR A 184 -12.44 -5.79 -4.14
CA TYR A 184 -12.25 -7.24 -4.17
C TYR A 184 -13.44 -7.98 -4.77
N ALA A 185 -14.67 -7.56 -4.45
CA ALA A 185 -15.88 -8.12 -5.07
C ALA A 185 -15.87 -7.92 -6.59
N THR A 186 -15.53 -6.71 -7.05
CA THR A 186 -15.41 -6.39 -8.48
C THR A 186 -14.33 -7.21 -9.16
N SER A 187 -13.17 -7.38 -8.49
CA SER A 187 -12.08 -8.22 -9.00
C SER A 187 -12.52 -9.68 -9.14
N ALA A 188 -13.27 -10.21 -8.18
CA ALA A 188 -13.80 -11.58 -8.24
C ALA A 188 -14.85 -11.73 -9.37
N GLU A 189 -15.70 -10.75 -9.59
CA GLU A 189 -16.67 -10.75 -10.72
C GLU A 189 -15.94 -10.74 -12.06
N MET A 190 -14.92 -9.88 -12.23
CA MET A 190 -14.11 -9.88 -13.44
C MET A 190 -13.41 -11.22 -13.67
N ALA A 191 -12.88 -11.83 -12.60
CA ALA A 191 -12.25 -13.15 -12.70
C ALA A 191 -13.24 -14.26 -13.05
N ALA A 192 -14.50 -14.17 -12.63
CA ALA A 192 -15.54 -15.11 -13.02
C ALA A 192 -15.87 -15.06 -14.53
N GLU A 193 -15.79 -13.88 -15.14
CA GLU A 193 -16.05 -13.69 -16.57
C GLU A 193 -14.84 -13.95 -17.46
N MET A 194 -13.64 -13.52 -17.01
CA MET A 194 -12.45 -13.46 -17.84
C MET A 194 -11.36 -14.45 -17.41
N GLY A 195 -11.53 -15.13 -16.30
CA GLY A 195 -10.49 -15.90 -15.63
C GLY A 195 -9.65 -15.06 -14.67
N ALA A 196 -8.99 -15.72 -13.72
CA ALA A 196 -8.07 -15.08 -12.79
C ALA A 196 -6.79 -14.59 -13.51
N PHE A 197 -6.07 -13.67 -12.87
CA PHE A 197 -4.77 -13.22 -13.42
C PHE A 197 -3.76 -14.38 -13.52
N PRO A 198 -2.80 -14.34 -14.47
CA PRO A 198 -1.92 -15.49 -14.75
C PRO A 198 -1.14 -16.02 -13.55
N GLY A 199 -0.72 -15.15 -12.63
CA GLY A 199 0.02 -15.53 -11.41
C GLY A 199 -0.84 -16.07 -10.27
N TYR A 200 -2.16 -16.12 -10.44
CA TYR A 200 -3.09 -16.54 -9.37
C TYR A 200 -2.91 -18.02 -8.99
N HIS A 201 -2.85 -18.90 -9.99
CA HIS A 201 -2.85 -20.35 -9.75
C HIS A 201 -1.62 -20.83 -8.98
N ASP A 202 -0.49 -20.15 -9.12
CA ASP A 202 0.73 -20.46 -8.37
C ASP A 202 0.62 -20.11 -6.89
N ASN A 203 -0.34 -19.23 -6.53
CA ASN A 203 -0.46 -18.61 -5.20
C ASN A 203 -1.88 -18.74 -4.57
N ALA A 204 -2.75 -19.57 -5.12
CA ALA A 204 -4.13 -19.75 -4.71
C ALA A 204 -4.29 -20.45 -3.35
#